data_c99de21a264d9c22138780460fda259e
#
_entry.id   c99de21a264d9c22138780460fda259e
#
_cell.length_a   1.000
_cell.length_b   1.000
_cell.length_c   1.000
_cell.angle_alpha   90.00
_cell.angle_beta   90.00
_cell.angle_gamma   90.00
#
_symmetry.space_group_name_H-M   'P 1'
#
loop_
_entity.id
_entity.type
_entity.pdbx_description
1 polymer ?
#
loop_
_entity_poly.entity_id
_entity_poly.type
_entity_poly.pdbx_seq_one_letter_code
_entity_poly.pdbx_strand_id
1 'polypeptide(L)'
;MECARHPGRQAVATCNLCGKGLCSECAERFAPPLCEACLLSHNRNVAVRFAVELGITLLIAIGIAALIASRESGTWTGGFSLGILVACTYWGWQFVDGPATPFAYTSGDAYAFCAALKILFAVCLGVFVTPWQIFKRIREILRIRKLEKGIREGSV
;
A
#
# COMPACT_ATOMS: atom_id res chain seq x y z
N MET A 1 17.27 13.71 -29.03
CA MET A 1 16.03 13.80 -28.21
C MET A 1 16.20 14.94 -27.23
N GLU A 2 15.21 15.81 -27.09
CA GLU A 2 15.26 16.93 -26.16
C GLU A 2 14.55 16.60 -24.83
N CYS A 3 14.91 17.30 -23.76
CA CYS A 3 14.28 17.12 -22.46
C CYS A 3 12.84 17.62 -22.48
N ALA A 4 11.91 16.82 -21.94
CA ALA A 4 10.47 17.13 -21.92
C ALA A 4 10.11 18.40 -21.11
N ARG A 5 10.96 18.82 -20.18
CA ARG A 5 10.75 20.00 -19.32
C ARG A 5 11.60 21.20 -19.77
N HIS A 6 12.79 20.96 -20.30
CA HIS A 6 13.73 21.99 -20.70
C HIS A 6 13.99 21.94 -22.21
N PRO A 7 13.19 22.64 -23.02
CA PRO A 7 13.41 22.68 -24.47
C PRO A 7 14.81 23.24 -24.75
N GLY A 8 15.51 22.66 -25.74
CA GLY A 8 16.88 23.02 -26.10
C GLY A 8 17.99 22.32 -25.30
N ARG A 9 17.66 21.54 -24.24
CA ARG A 9 18.65 20.69 -23.53
C ARG A 9 18.60 19.27 -24.06
N GLN A 10 19.75 18.68 -24.33
CA GLN A 10 19.84 17.28 -24.75
C GLN A 10 19.39 16.33 -23.63
N ALA A 11 18.62 15.31 -23.99
CA ALA A 11 18.22 14.26 -23.08
C ALA A 11 19.37 13.25 -22.90
N VAL A 12 19.72 12.96 -21.66
CA VAL A 12 20.73 11.94 -21.25
C VAL A 12 20.08 10.67 -20.72
N ALA A 13 18.80 10.72 -20.34
CA ALA A 13 18.03 9.59 -19.86
C ALA A 13 16.59 9.65 -20.39
N THR A 14 15.84 8.56 -20.22
CA THR A 14 14.43 8.46 -20.59
C THR A 14 13.56 8.13 -19.39
N CYS A 15 12.35 8.68 -19.37
CA CYS A 15 11.37 8.36 -18.33
C CYS A 15 10.95 6.89 -18.42
N ASN A 16 11.06 6.14 -17.32
CA ASN A 16 10.75 4.71 -17.28
C ASN A 16 9.27 4.38 -17.58
N LEU A 17 8.34 5.34 -17.45
CA LEU A 17 6.91 5.11 -17.67
C LEU A 17 6.44 5.55 -19.06
N CYS A 18 6.90 6.68 -19.57
CA CYS A 18 6.40 7.24 -20.82
C CYS A 18 7.47 7.40 -21.93
N GLY A 19 8.74 7.07 -21.66
CA GLY A 19 9.83 7.13 -22.62
C GLY A 19 10.28 8.55 -23.02
N LYS A 20 9.74 9.62 -22.42
CA LYS A 20 10.16 11.01 -22.72
C LYS A 20 11.58 11.25 -22.27
N GLY A 21 12.33 12.03 -23.06
CA GLY A 21 13.71 12.40 -22.76
C GLY A 21 13.82 13.30 -21.51
N LEU A 22 14.86 13.07 -20.71
CA LEU A 22 15.17 13.82 -19.50
C LEU A 22 16.62 14.27 -19.57
N CYS A 23 16.90 15.56 -19.27
CA CYS A 23 18.27 16.05 -19.11
C CYS A 23 18.88 15.53 -17.79
N SER A 24 20.18 15.72 -17.57
CA SER A 24 20.89 15.26 -16.37
C SER A 24 20.21 15.71 -15.07
N GLU A 25 19.86 16.97 -14.99
CA GLU A 25 19.17 17.56 -13.85
C GLU A 25 17.80 16.92 -13.57
N CYS A 26 17.01 16.63 -14.62
CA CYS A 26 15.71 15.96 -14.47
C CYS A 26 15.85 14.46 -14.18
N ALA A 27 16.90 13.82 -14.65
CA ALA A 27 17.14 12.38 -14.43
C ALA A 27 17.62 12.08 -13.01
N GLU A 28 18.45 12.97 -12.44
CA GLU A 28 19.00 12.81 -11.08
C GLU A 28 17.98 13.19 -9.98
N ARG A 29 16.95 13.96 -10.35
CA ARG A 29 15.94 14.45 -9.42
C ARG A 29 15.11 13.35 -8.78
N PHE A 30 14.87 12.26 -9.51
CA PHE A 30 14.07 11.14 -9.05
C PHE A 30 14.75 9.80 -9.36
N ALA A 31 14.76 8.91 -8.38
CA ALA A 31 15.26 7.55 -8.55
C ALA A 31 14.10 6.54 -8.35
N PRO A 32 13.61 5.87 -9.39
CA PRO A 32 14.07 5.82 -10.78
C PRO A 32 13.73 7.11 -11.59
N PRO A 33 14.39 7.38 -12.74
CA PRO A 33 14.16 8.57 -13.54
C PRO A 33 12.73 8.59 -14.09
N LEU A 34 11.94 9.55 -13.63
CA LEU A 34 10.55 9.76 -13.99
C LEU A 34 10.33 11.23 -14.38
N CYS A 35 9.51 11.46 -15.40
CA CYS A 35 9.06 12.81 -15.68
C CYS A 35 8.01 13.24 -14.64
N GLU A 36 7.89 14.53 -14.43
CA GLU A 36 7.00 15.12 -13.41
C GLU A 36 5.55 14.67 -13.54
N ALA A 37 5.01 14.64 -14.77
CA ALA A 37 3.65 14.17 -15.03
C ALA A 37 3.44 12.70 -14.66
N CYS A 38 4.41 11.83 -14.96
CA CYS A 38 4.35 10.42 -14.63
C CYS A 38 4.50 10.20 -13.11
N LEU A 39 5.33 10.98 -12.44
CA LEU A 39 5.47 10.92 -11.00
C LEU A 39 4.15 11.28 -10.30
N LEU A 40 3.53 12.38 -10.70
CA LEU A 40 2.24 12.80 -10.15
C LEU A 40 1.13 11.78 -10.38
N SER A 41 1.04 11.20 -11.58
CA SER A 41 0.05 10.15 -11.88
C SER A 41 0.29 8.88 -11.07
N HIS A 42 1.56 8.46 -10.92
CA HIS A 42 1.92 7.30 -10.12
C HIS A 42 1.55 7.50 -8.65
N ASN A 43 1.91 8.64 -8.09
CA ASN A 43 1.62 9.00 -6.70
C ASN A 43 0.10 9.03 -6.42
N ARG A 44 -0.67 9.61 -7.35
CA ARG A 44 -2.14 9.63 -7.26
C ARG A 44 -2.71 8.21 -7.25
N ASN A 45 -2.23 7.32 -8.12
CA ASN A 45 -2.69 5.93 -8.19
C ASN A 45 -2.37 5.16 -6.90
N VAL A 46 -1.19 5.36 -6.31
CA VAL A 46 -0.81 4.76 -5.01
C VAL A 46 -1.74 5.25 -3.90
N ALA A 47 -2.01 6.55 -3.83
CA ALA A 47 -2.91 7.11 -2.83
C ALA A 47 -4.36 6.60 -2.98
N VAL A 48 -4.86 6.50 -4.22
CA VAL A 48 -6.21 5.97 -4.50
C VAL A 48 -6.30 4.50 -4.14
N ARG A 49 -5.33 3.66 -4.52
CA ARG A 49 -5.29 2.24 -4.14
C ARG A 49 -5.34 2.07 -2.62
N PHE A 50 -4.54 2.82 -1.90
CA PHE A 50 -4.53 2.76 -0.44
C PHE A 50 -5.87 3.20 0.18
N ALA A 51 -6.48 4.25 -0.34
CA ALA A 51 -7.80 4.69 0.12
C ALA A 51 -8.88 3.63 -0.14
N VAL A 52 -8.83 2.96 -1.30
CA VAL A 52 -9.75 1.85 -1.65
C VAL A 52 -9.53 0.65 -0.72
N GLU A 53 -8.28 0.23 -0.49
CA GLU A 53 -7.96 -0.87 0.43
C GLU A 53 -8.45 -0.59 1.86
N LEU A 54 -8.22 0.63 2.37
CA LEU A 54 -8.74 1.06 3.66
C LEU A 54 -10.28 1.09 3.70
N GLY A 55 -10.91 1.58 2.63
CA GLY A 55 -12.37 1.61 2.50
C GLY A 55 -12.97 0.20 2.54
N ILE A 56 -12.40 -0.74 1.80
CA ILE A 56 -12.86 -2.14 1.77
C ILE A 56 -12.70 -2.78 3.15
N THR A 57 -11.57 -2.61 3.82
CA THR A 57 -11.34 -3.19 5.15
C THR A 57 -12.30 -2.62 6.20
N LEU A 58 -12.59 -1.33 6.16
CA LEU A 58 -13.60 -0.69 7.01
C LEU A 58 -15.01 -1.21 6.72
N LEU A 59 -15.39 -1.34 5.46
CA LEU A 59 -16.71 -1.88 5.08
C LEU A 59 -16.89 -3.32 5.55
N ILE A 60 -15.87 -4.16 5.43
CA ILE A 60 -15.88 -5.54 5.94
C ILE A 60 -16.04 -5.54 7.47
N ALA A 61 -15.27 -4.71 8.18
CA ALA A 61 -15.35 -4.61 9.64
C ALA A 61 -16.74 -4.17 10.11
N ILE A 62 -17.32 -3.15 9.48
CA ILE A 62 -18.67 -2.67 9.77
C ILE A 62 -19.73 -3.73 9.43
N GLY A 63 -19.59 -4.41 8.28
CA GLY A 63 -20.52 -5.46 7.86
C GLY A 63 -20.53 -6.64 8.84
N ILE A 64 -19.38 -7.08 9.32
CA ILE A 64 -19.28 -8.13 10.34
C ILE A 64 -19.89 -7.66 11.67
N ALA A 65 -19.61 -6.43 12.08
CA ALA A 65 -20.18 -5.86 13.29
C ALA A 65 -21.70 -5.80 13.23
N ALA A 66 -22.27 -5.38 12.10
CA ALA A 66 -23.71 -5.33 11.88
C ALA A 66 -24.35 -6.72 11.86
N LEU A 67 -23.71 -7.71 11.22
CA LEU A 67 -24.20 -9.10 11.21
C LEU A 67 -24.25 -9.72 12.61
N ILE A 68 -23.24 -9.47 13.44
CA ILE A 68 -23.19 -9.99 14.80
C ILE A 68 -24.24 -9.28 15.67
N ALA A 69 -24.36 -7.97 15.53
CA ALA A 69 -25.35 -7.18 16.27
C ALA A 69 -26.81 -7.54 15.91
N SER A 70 -27.05 -8.01 14.68
CA SER A 70 -28.41 -8.39 14.23
C SER A 70 -28.85 -9.80 14.67
N ARG A 71 -27.90 -10.66 15.04
CA ARG A 71 -28.21 -12.06 15.35
C ARG A 71 -28.53 -12.36 16.81
N GLU A 72 -28.01 -11.60 17.73
CA GLU A 72 -28.29 -11.78 19.16
C GLU A 72 -28.15 -10.43 19.89
N SER A 73 -28.59 -10.40 21.15
CA SER A 73 -28.38 -9.28 22.10
C SER A 73 -26.87 -8.97 22.36
N GLY A 74 -26.03 -9.27 21.37
CA GLY A 74 -24.59 -8.99 21.37
C GLY A 74 -24.32 -7.49 21.34
N THR A 75 -23.46 -7.05 22.23
CA THR A 75 -23.04 -5.65 22.28
C THR A 75 -22.32 -5.27 20.99
N TRP A 76 -22.65 -4.12 20.40
CA TRP A 76 -21.99 -3.54 19.23
C TRP A 76 -20.47 -3.53 19.38
N THR A 77 -19.96 -3.41 20.60
CA THR A 77 -18.54 -3.45 20.94
C THR A 77 -17.89 -4.79 20.61
N GLY A 78 -18.59 -5.91 20.89
CA GLY A 78 -18.08 -7.26 20.57
C GLY A 78 -18.00 -7.52 19.06
N GLY A 79 -19.02 -7.13 18.32
CA GLY A 79 -19.05 -7.24 16.86
C GLY A 79 -17.97 -6.38 16.18
N PHE A 80 -17.78 -5.16 16.69
CA PHE A 80 -16.78 -4.25 16.13
C PHE A 80 -15.35 -4.72 16.40
N SER A 81 -15.05 -5.24 17.61
CA SER A 81 -13.72 -5.79 17.92
C SER A 81 -13.39 -7.02 17.07
N LEU A 82 -14.37 -7.87 16.80
CA LEU A 82 -14.19 -9.03 15.91
C LEU A 82 -13.98 -8.60 14.45
N GLY A 83 -14.70 -7.59 13.98
CA GLY A 83 -14.52 -7.00 12.66
C GLY A 83 -13.11 -6.40 12.47
N ILE A 84 -12.60 -5.71 13.49
CA ILE A 84 -11.22 -5.20 13.48
C ILE A 84 -10.22 -6.36 13.44
N LEU A 85 -10.41 -7.43 14.21
CA LEU A 85 -9.54 -8.61 14.19
C LEU A 85 -9.47 -9.24 12.80
N VAL A 86 -10.61 -9.40 12.11
CA VAL A 86 -10.65 -9.92 10.74
C VAL A 86 -9.91 -8.99 9.77
N ALA A 87 -10.11 -7.67 9.89
CA ALA A 87 -9.38 -6.69 9.09
C ALA A 87 -7.86 -6.77 9.35
N CYS A 88 -7.44 -6.89 10.61
CA CYS A 88 -6.03 -7.06 10.97
C CYS A 88 -5.43 -8.36 10.41
N THR A 89 -6.23 -9.44 10.33
CA THR A 89 -5.79 -10.71 9.73
C THR A 89 -5.46 -10.54 8.24
N TYR A 90 -6.26 -9.77 7.50
CA TYR A 90 -5.98 -9.46 6.09
C TYR A 90 -4.63 -8.76 5.90
N TRP A 91 -4.33 -7.76 6.72
CA TRP A 91 -3.05 -7.04 6.66
C TRP A 91 -1.87 -7.90 7.14
N GLY A 92 -2.09 -8.74 8.17
CA GLY A 92 -1.11 -9.69 8.65
C GLY A 92 -0.80 -10.77 7.59
N TRP A 93 -1.81 -11.22 6.85
CA TRP A 93 -1.65 -12.18 5.76
C TRP A 93 -0.75 -11.64 4.64
N GLN A 94 -0.95 -10.40 4.21
CA GLN A 94 -0.08 -9.75 3.22
C GLN A 94 1.38 -9.67 3.66
N PHE A 95 1.63 -9.59 4.97
CA PHE A 95 2.99 -9.59 5.51
C PHE A 95 3.61 -10.99 5.48
N VAL A 96 2.82 -12.02 5.79
CA VAL A 96 3.27 -13.42 5.82
C VAL A 96 3.47 -14.00 4.41
N ASP A 97 2.65 -13.61 3.43
CA ASP A 97 2.77 -14.02 2.03
C ASP A 97 3.80 -13.21 1.22
N GLY A 98 4.62 -12.39 1.88
CA GLY A 98 5.74 -11.70 1.24
C GLY A 98 6.73 -12.67 0.57
N PRO A 99 7.57 -12.20 -0.37
CA PRO A 99 8.43 -13.04 -1.20
C PRO A 99 9.47 -13.90 -0.44
N ALA A 100 9.49 -13.84 0.88
CA ALA A 100 10.46 -14.51 1.74
C ALA A 100 10.04 -15.91 2.24
N THR A 101 8.86 -16.41 1.89
CA THR A 101 8.40 -17.72 2.39
C THR A 101 8.05 -18.70 1.27
N PRO A 102 9.03 -19.35 0.64
CA PRO A 102 8.76 -20.50 -0.22
C PRO A 102 8.49 -21.73 0.68
N PHE A 103 7.26 -21.88 1.17
CA PHE A 103 6.86 -23.14 1.77
C PHE A 103 6.47 -24.11 0.65
N ALA A 104 7.37 -25.01 0.27
CA ALA A 104 7.04 -26.16 -0.55
C ALA A 104 6.34 -27.20 0.34
N TYR A 105 5.05 -27.43 0.14
CA TYR A 105 4.30 -28.43 0.88
C TYR A 105 4.34 -29.77 0.16
N THR A 106 4.80 -30.82 0.85
CA THR A 106 4.92 -32.16 0.28
C THR A 106 3.83 -33.14 0.73
N SER A 107 3.01 -32.78 1.73
CA SER A 107 1.91 -33.65 2.21
C SER A 107 0.71 -32.83 2.66
N GLY A 108 -0.52 -33.41 2.53
CA GLY A 108 -1.78 -32.73 2.86
C GLY A 108 -1.89 -32.33 4.33
N ASP A 109 -1.43 -33.16 5.25
CA ASP A 109 -1.48 -32.90 6.70
C ASP A 109 -0.53 -31.79 7.10
N ALA A 110 0.67 -31.76 6.50
CA ALA A 110 1.62 -30.69 6.70
C ALA A 110 1.08 -29.35 6.17
N TYR A 111 0.33 -29.38 5.07
CA TYR A 111 -0.34 -28.19 4.54
C TYR A 111 -1.35 -27.60 5.52
N ALA A 112 -2.24 -28.46 6.08
CA ALA A 112 -3.27 -28.02 7.03
C ALA A 112 -2.64 -27.43 8.30
N PHE A 113 -1.60 -28.05 8.85
CA PHE A 113 -0.87 -27.56 10.01
C PHE A 113 -0.18 -26.22 9.73
N CYS A 114 0.53 -26.12 8.61
CA CYS A 114 1.20 -24.87 8.23
C CYS A 114 0.19 -23.74 7.92
N ALA A 115 -0.96 -24.06 7.32
CA ALA A 115 -2.02 -23.09 7.09
C ALA A 115 -2.62 -22.57 8.41
N ALA A 116 -2.88 -23.45 9.38
CA ALA A 116 -3.33 -23.04 10.71
C ALA A 116 -2.30 -22.15 11.43
N LEU A 117 -1.04 -22.52 11.34
CA LEU A 117 0.06 -21.74 11.92
C LEU A 117 0.17 -20.36 11.25
N LYS A 118 0.06 -20.28 9.93
CA LYS A 118 0.01 -19.03 9.18
C LYS A 118 -1.13 -18.12 9.63
N ILE A 119 -2.33 -18.67 9.78
CA ILE A 119 -3.50 -17.91 10.25
C ILE A 119 -3.25 -17.37 11.67
N LEU A 120 -2.73 -18.21 12.57
CA LEU A 120 -2.41 -17.79 13.93
C LEU A 120 -1.38 -16.64 13.94
N PHE A 121 -0.31 -16.77 13.18
CA PHE A 121 0.69 -15.71 13.02
C PHE A 121 0.11 -14.44 12.37
N ALA A 122 -0.75 -14.59 11.35
CA ALA A 122 -1.39 -13.45 10.70
C ALA A 122 -2.28 -12.66 11.67
N VAL A 123 -3.02 -13.35 12.54
CA VAL A 123 -3.85 -12.70 13.58
C VAL A 123 -2.98 -12.01 14.61
N CYS A 124 -2.00 -12.70 15.17
CA CYS A 124 -1.12 -12.15 16.21
C CYS A 124 -0.29 -10.97 15.69
N LEU A 125 0.33 -11.12 14.52
CA LEU A 125 1.14 -10.07 13.91
C LEU A 125 0.27 -8.94 13.35
N GLY A 126 -0.91 -9.25 12.82
CA GLY A 126 -1.81 -8.27 12.23
C GLY A 126 -2.16 -7.14 13.19
N VAL A 127 -2.39 -7.43 14.46
CA VAL A 127 -2.70 -6.41 15.47
C VAL A 127 -1.55 -5.40 15.64
N PHE A 128 -0.30 -5.85 15.56
CA PHE A 128 0.87 -4.98 15.70
C PHE A 128 1.33 -4.37 14.37
N VAL A 129 1.27 -5.15 13.30
CA VAL A 129 1.75 -4.74 11.97
C VAL A 129 0.79 -3.75 11.31
N THR A 130 -0.53 -3.90 11.51
CA THR A 130 -1.53 -3.02 10.90
C THR A 130 -1.33 -1.54 11.27
N PRO A 131 -1.23 -1.11 12.55
CA PRO A 131 -1.02 0.29 12.87
C PRO A 131 0.32 0.81 12.34
N TRP A 132 1.37 -0.03 12.35
CA TRP A 132 2.68 0.31 11.79
C TRP A 132 2.62 0.54 10.29
N GLN A 133 1.97 -0.35 9.53
CA GLN A 133 1.82 -0.22 8.09
C GLN A 133 0.96 0.99 7.71
N ILE A 134 -0.14 1.22 8.41
CA ILE A 134 -0.99 2.40 8.20
C ILE A 134 -0.17 3.67 8.45
N PHE A 135 0.56 3.74 9.56
CA PHE A 135 1.40 4.89 9.88
C PHE A 135 2.49 5.13 8.83
N LYS A 136 3.18 4.06 8.40
CA LYS A 136 4.20 4.14 7.34
C LYS A 136 3.62 4.67 6.04
N ARG A 137 2.46 4.16 5.61
CA ARG A 137 1.80 4.60 4.37
C ARG A 137 1.25 6.02 4.45
N ILE A 138 0.67 6.42 5.59
CA ILE A 138 0.24 7.81 5.80
C ILE A 138 1.44 8.76 5.73
N ARG A 139 2.55 8.41 6.36
CA ARG A 139 3.78 9.20 6.32
C ARG A 139 4.33 9.36 4.90
N GLU A 140 4.24 8.30 4.11
CA GLU A 140 4.64 8.29 2.71
C GLU A 140 3.74 9.19 1.85
N ILE A 141 2.42 9.13 2.03
CA ILE A 141 1.45 10.01 1.36
C ILE A 141 1.67 11.48 1.73
N LEU A 142 1.92 11.78 3.00
CA LEU A 142 2.22 13.14 3.44
C LEU A 142 3.52 13.66 2.83
N ARG A 143 4.55 12.82 2.73
CA ARG A 143 5.82 13.16 2.05
C ARG A 143 5.59 13.46 0.57
N ILE A 144 4.79 12.62 -0.11
CA ILE A 144 4.41 12.81 -1.52
C ILE A 144 3.67 14.14 -1.70
N ARG A 145 2.67 14.43 -0.89
CA ARG A 145 1.92 15.70 -0.95
C ARG A 145 2.83 16.92 -0.74
N LYS A 146 3.80 16.81 0.16
CA LYS A 146 4.77 17.87 0.38
C LYS A 146 5.66 18.12 -0.85
N LEU A 147 6.11 17.05 -1.51
CA LEU A 147 6.85 17.12 -2.78
C LEU A 147 6.00 17.71 -3.91
N GLU A 148 4.75 17.29 -4.05
CA GLU A 148 3.82 17.84 -5.05
C GLU A 148 3.60 19.34 -4.87
N LYS A 149 3.48 19.78 -3.62
CA LYS A 149 3.35 21.20 -3.30
C LYS A 149 4.62 21.98 -3.68
N GLY A 150 5.80 21.46 -3.34
CA GLY A 150 7.09 22.07 -3.72
C GLY A 150 7.29 22.16 -5.24
N ILE A 151 6.88 21.12 -5.99
CA ILE A 151 6.93 21.11 -7.47
C ILE A 151 5.98 22.17 -8.05
N ARG A 152 4.80 22.32 -7.49
CA ARG A 152 3.79 23.28 -7.96
C ARG A 152 4.18 24.73 -7.65
N GLU A 153 4.87 24.95 -6.55
CA GLU A 153 5.37 26.27 -6.13
C GLU A 153 6.71 26.64 -6.78
N GLY A 154 7.30 25.76 -7.59
CA GLY A 154 8.57 25.99 -8.29
C GLY A 154 9.79 26.09 -7.36
N SER A 155 9.65 25.67 -6.10
CA SER A 155 10.67 25.82 -5.04
C SER A 155 11.57 24.58 -4.89
N VAL A 156 11.50 23.61 -5.81
CA VAL A 156 12.32 22.37 -5.81
C VAL A 156 13.03 22.23 -7.15
#